data_908b20968b5b1493c5989850f5dba5bd
#
_entry.id   908b20968b5b1493c5989850f5dba5bd
#
_cell.length_a   1.000
_cell.length_b   1.000
_cell.length_c   1.000
_cell.angle_alpha   90.00
_cell.angle_beta   90.00
_cell.angle_gamma   90.00
#
_symmetry.space_group_name_H-M   'P 1'
#
loop_
_entity.id
_entity.type
_entity.pdbx_description
1 polymer ?
#
loop_
_entity_poly.entity_id
_entity_poly.type
_entity_poly.pdbx_seq_one_letter_code
_entity_poly.pdbx_strand_id
1 'polypeptide(L)'
;GGYLTDKIEYMMRKYIITPVLLAIVCMVMCRCTSNRKASVAANEYLIQGELANLPDSIVIGLYEEDGNILNCVLRDTLMNGQFSFRDTVSTTRKMLIMSDNRGFPGTWLEVWIAPGEYIEIKGQDKLVKTWEVVSDVPEQQEENRFTACAMAQQKELMQYMAAEYDWQRMMFIDHPGDREFESQAWAKIDSIRKLSMPLQQEIWKKEMEYMEEAPVSPVWMDRLLLFASMMKYETIMPYKEEVKKLYARMSEADKQTGDGQEITAYVYPPATVGVGDMMVDGDLYDANDSLRHISEFKGKFILLDFWSSGCGPCVESIPEMEKVMDLYKDKMTVISISEDPKARWKEYIKTKGMGGNQWNELRKGRTGLALNYQVRGIPHYVLIAPDGKIQDVWSGYGAGSLLGQVEKNLK
;
A
#
# COMPACT_ATOMS: atom_id res chain seq x y z
N GLY A 1 -64.04 16.11 -26.97
CA GLY A 1 -62.97 15.67 -27.86
C GLY A 1 -61.64 16.43 -27.65
N GLY A 2 -61.69 17.60 -27.00
CA GLY A 2 -60.50 18.44 -26.89
C GLY A 2 -59.57 18.14 -25.66
N TYR A 3 -60.06 17.45 -24.66
CA TYR A 3 -59.31 17.27 -23.39
C TYR A 3 -58.28 16.11 -23.42
N LEU A 4 -58.42 15.21 -24.38
CA LEU A 4 -57.48 14.08 -24.54
C LEU A 4 -56.28 14.41 -25.44
N THR A 5 -56.49 15.28 -26.41
CA THR A 5 -55.44 15.75 -27.33
C THR A 5 -54.45 16.67 -26.64
N ASP A 6 -54.92 17.60 -25.80
CA ASP A 6 -54.02 18.51 -25.06
C ASP A 6 -53.16 17.79 -24.02
N LYS A 7 -53.64 16.71 -23.43
CA LYS A 7 -52.89 15.92 -22.45
C LYS A 7 -51.81 15.05 -23.10
N ILE A 8 -52.05 14.58 -24.31
CA ILE A 8 -51.07 13.80 -25.10
C ILE A 8 -49.97 14.74 -25.64
N GLU A 9 -50.36 15.94 -26.11
CA GLU A 9 -49.39 16.93 -26.57
C GLU A 9 -48.49 17.47 -25.44
N TYR A 10 -49.07 17.69 -24.26
CA TYR A 10 -48.33 18.07 -23.04
C TYR A 10 -47.36 16.93 -22.57
N MET A 11 -47.79 15.70 -22.63
CA MET A 11 -46.92 14.55 -22.30
C MET A 11 -45.81 14.36 -23.34
N MET A 12 -46.10 14.51 -24.62
CA MET A 12 -45.07 14.37 -25.67
C MET A 12 -44.02 15.47 -25.57
N ARG A 13 -44.40 16.74 -25.27
CA ARG A 13 -43.44 17.82 -25.02
C ARG A 13 -42.55 17.58 -23.81
N LYS A 14 -43.07 16.95 -22.75
CA LYS A 14 -42.33 16.66 -21.52
C LYS A 14 -41.29 15.52 -21.68
N TYR A 15 -41.54 14.58 -22.61
CA TYR A 15 -40.63 13.44 -22.86
C TYR A 15 -39.68 13.66 -24.04
N ILE A 16 -39.92 14.65 -24.91
CA ILE A 16 -39.00 14.97 -26.01
C ILE A 16 -37.94 16.01 -25.59
N ILE A 17 -38.24 16.85 -24.61
CA ILE A 17 -37.28 17.87 -24.13
C ILE A 17 -36.20 17.28 -23.23
N THR A 18 -36.50 16.22 -22.48
CA THR A 18 -35.54 15.58 -21.55
C THR A 18 -34.34 14.92 -22.24
N PRO A 19 -34.48 14.13 -23.32
CA PRO A 19 -33.32 13.52 -23.97
C PRO A 19 -32.48 14.54 -24.77
N VAL A 20 -33.05 15.60 -25.28
CA VAL A 20 -32.30 16.65 -26.00
C VAL A 20 -31.49 17.51 -25.02
N LEU A 21 -32.04 17.83 -23.83
CA LEU A 21 -31.29 18.55 -22.80
C LEU A 21 -30.15 17.67 -22.21
N LEU A 22 -30.43 16.40 -22.02
CA LEU A 22 -29.38 15.43 -21.54
C LEU A 22 -28.28 15.27 -22.60
N ALA A 23 -28.65 15.18 -23.90
CA ALA A 23 -27.66 15.11 -24.97
C ALA A 23 -26.86 16.41 -25.14
N ILE A 24 -27.47 17.58 -24.94
CA ILE A 24 -26.75 18.87 -24.95
C ILE A 24 -25.85 19.02 -23.75
N VAL A 25 -26.28 18.62 -22.57
CA VAL A 25 -25.41 18.59 -21.34
C VAL A 25 -24.25 17.63 -21.51
N CYS A 26 -24.46 16.43 -22.05
CA CYS A 26 -23.38 15.49 -22.36
C CYS A 26 -22.43 16.03 -23.44
N MET A 27 -22.94 16.70 -24.50
CA MET A 27 -22.08 17.30 -25.53
C MET A 27 -21.30 18.53 -25.03
N VAL A 28 -21.85 19.32 -24.11
CA VAL A 28 -21.13 20.43 -23.48
C VAL A 28 -20.05 19.90 -22.51
N MET A 29 -20.35 18.85 -21.74
CA MET A 29 -19.39 18.22 -20.86
C MET A 29 -18.24 17.55 -21.64
N CYS A 30 -18.54 16.82 -22.72
CA CYS A 30 -17.52 16.26 -23.61
C CYS A 30 -16.64 17.31 -24.29
N ARG A 31 -17.21 18.48 -24.67
CA ARG A 31 -16.40 19.57 -25.24
C ARG A 31 -15.52 20.26 -24.23
N CYS A 32 -15.94 20.39 -22.97
CA CYS A 32 -15.10 20.97 -21.92
C CYS A 32 -13.91 20.05 -21.57
N THR A 33 -14.12 18.75 -21.46
CA THR A 33 -13.04 17.78 -21.20
C THR A 33 -12.07 17.68 -22.37
N SER A 34 -12.56 17.68 -23.62
CA SER A 34 -11.67 17.64 -24.80
C SER A 34 -10.78 18.87 -24.94
N ASN A 35 -11.27 20.07 -24.61
CA ASN A 35 -10.47 21.29 -24.63
C ASN A 35 -9.44 21.34 -23.48
N ARG A 36 -9.75 20.78 -22.31
CA ARG A 36 -8.79 20.70 -21.18
C ARG A 36 -7.71 19.66 -21.43
N LYS A 37 -8.06 18.50 -22.01
CA LYS A 37 -7.10 17.48 -22.43
C LYS A 37 -6.12 18.01 -23.47
N ALA A 38 -6.57 18.85 -24.42
CA ALA A 38 -5.71 19.50 -25.39
C ALA A 38 -4.68 20.47 -24.78
N SER A 39 -4.82 20.84 -23.51
CA SER A 39 -3.86 21.69 -22.77
C SER A 39 -2.77 20.92 -22.02
N VAL A 40 -2.80 19.58 -22.02
CA VAL A 40 -1.81 18.73 -21.35
C VAL A 40 -0.77 18.29 -22.36
N ALA A 41 0.52 18.52 -22.08
CA ALA A 41 1.60 18.07 -22.94
C ALA A 41 1.70 16.54 -22.96
N ALA A 42 2.20 15.98 -24.06
CA ALA A 42 2.23 14.52 -24.29
C ALA A 42 2.99 13.71 -23.23
N ASN A 43 3.88 14.34 -22.46
CA ASN A 43 4.66 13.75 -21.40
C ASN A 43 4.25 14.22 -20.00
N GLU A 44 3.15 14.96 -19.88
CA GLU A 44 2.62 15.48 -18.63
C GLU A 44 1.29 14.81 -18.28
N TYR A 45 0.87 14.95 -17.04
CA TYR A 45 -0.51 14.77 -16.59
C TYR A 45 -1.00 16.03 -15.88
N LEU A 46 -2.30 16.20 -15.84
CA LEU A 46 -2.96 17.27 -15.09
C LEU A 46 -4.12 16.70 -14.30
N ILE A 47 -4.07 16.81 -12.97
CA ILE A 47 -5.17 16.53 -12.07
C ILE A 47 -5.78 17.87 -11.64
N GLN A 48 -7.09 18.02 -11.78
CA GLN A 48 -7.84 19.14 -11.22
C GLN A 48 -8.95 18.62 -10.31
N GLY A 49 -8.99 19.11 -9.07
CA GLY A 49 -9.98 18.72 -8.08
C GLY A 49 -10.90 19.86 -7.69
N GLU A 50 -12.17 19.53 -7.47
CA GLU A 50 -13.19 20.40 -6.90
C GLU A 50 -13.86 19.68 -5.74
N LEU A 51 -13.68 20.20 -4.53
CA LEU A 51 -14.16 19.60 -3.28
C LEU A 51 -15.13 20.56 -2.57
N ALA A 52 -16.38 20.14 -2.46
CA ALA A 52 -17.39 20.89 -1.74
C ALA A 52 -17.34 20.66 -0.21
N ASN A 53 -17.85 21.63 0.56
CA ASN A 53 -17.98 21.55 2.02
C ASN A 53 -16.66 21.40 2.78
N LEU A 54 -15.55 21.80 2.19
CA LEU A 54 -14.24 21.87 2.84
C LEU A 54 -13.78 23.32 2.93
N PRO A 55 -13.20 23.75 4.06
CA PRO A 55 -12.65 25.09 4.17
C PRO A 55 -11.40 25.24 3.31
N ASP A 56 -11.14 26.46 2.86
CA ASP A 56 -9.82 26.84 2.35
C ASP A 56 -8.77 26.57 3.43
N SER A 57 -7.53 26.39 3.06
CA SER A 57 -6.41 25.97 3.92
C SER A 57 -6.24 24.44 4.13
N ILE A 58 -7.17 23.60 3.69
CA ILE A 58 -6.94 22.16 3.66
C ILE A 58 -5.82 21.86 2.65
N VAL A 59 -4.82 21.12 3.09
CA VAL A 59 -3.70 20.66 2.25
C VAL A 59 -4.04 19.28 1.67
N ILE A 60 -4.02 19.20 0.35
CA ILE A 60 -4.14 17.94 -0.39
C ILE A 60 -2.75 17.54 -0.88
N GLY A 61 -2.35 16.31 -0.64
CA GLY A 61 -1.08 15.76 -1.09
C GLY A 61 -1.27 14.67 -2.15
N LEU A 62 -0.36 14.64 -3.12
CA LEU A 62 -0.19 13.57 -4.08
C LEU A 62 1.05 12.75 -3.71
N TYR A 63 0.87 11.45 -3.57
CA TYR A 63 1.90 10.54 -3.08
C TYR A 63 2.13 9.40 -4.06
N GLU A 64 3.35 8.87 -4.04
CA GLU A 64 3.70 7.60 -4.67
C GLU A 64 4.20 6.60 -3.63
N GLU A 65 3.93 5.33 -3.89
CA GLU A 65 4.48 4.22 -3.12
C GLU A 65 5.85 3.82 -3.68
N ASP A 66 6.85 3.75 -2.79
CA ASP A 66 8.16 3.21 -3.10
C ASP A 66 8.54 2.20 -2.02
N GLY A 67 8.25 0.94 -2.29
CA GLY A 67 8.33 -0.12 -1.28
C GLY A 67 7.35 0.12 -0.14
N ASN A 68 7.88 0.23 1.09
CA ASN A 68 7.07 0.49 2.31
C ASN A 68 6.95 1.99 2.64
N ILE A 69 7.36 2.89 1.76
CA ILE A 69 7.40 4.33 2.01
C ILE A 69 6.41 5.04 1.09
N LEU A 70 5.65 5.95 1.67
CA LEU A 70 4.83 6.92 0.94
C LEU A 70 5.61 8.21 0.79
N ASN A 71 5.99 8.53 -0.45
CA ASN A 71 6.68 9.77 -0.79
C ASN A 71 5.67 10.82 -1.25
N CYS A 72 5.63 11.97 -0.58
CA CYS A 72 4.85 13.09 -1.05
C CYS A 72 5.54 13.73 -2.25
N VAL A 73 4.91 13.64 -3.42
CA VAL A 73 5.43 14.18 -4.69
C VAL A 73 5.04 15.64 -4.85
N LEU A 74 3.77 15.95 -4.65
CA LEU A 74 3.22 17.30 -4.78
C LEU A 74 2.24 17.59 -3.64
N ARG A 75 2.09 18.88 -3.32
CA ARG A 75 1.07 19.38 -2.39
C ARG A 75 0.41 20.61 -2.96
N ASP A 76 -0.88 20.76 -2.70
CA ASP A 76 -1.62 21.98 -3.00
C ASP A 76 -2.57 22.29 -1.84
N THR A 77 -2.92 23.56 -1.69
CA THR A 77 -3.84 24.03 -0.66
C THR A 77 -5.15 24.43 -1.31
N LEU A 78 -6.28 23.95 -0.78
CA LEU A 78 -7.59 24.30 -1.29
C LEU A 78 -7.80 25.82 -1.28
N MET A 79 -8.21 26.33 -2.43
CA MET A 79 -8.69 27.70 -2.61
C MET A 79 -10.02 27.65 -3.34
N ASN A 80 -11.07 28.17 -2.71
CA ASN A 80 -12.44 28.06 -3.24
C ASN A 80 -12.84 26.62 -3.58
N GLY A 81 -12.40 25.67 -2.74
CA GLY A 81 -12.64 24.24 -2.95
C GLY A 81 -11.84 23.57 -4.06
N GLN A 82 -10.89 24.27 -4.70
CA GLN A 82 -10.10 23.73 -5.84
C GLN A 82 -8.68 23.43 -5.46
N PHE A 83 -8.12 22.38 -6.10
CA PHE A 83 -6.69 22.03 -6.07
C PHE A 83 -6.23 21.52 -7.44
N SER A 84 -4.93 21.53 -7.68
CA SER A 84 -4.37 21.05 -8.95
C SER A 84 -2.99 20.45 -8.79
N PHE A 85 -2.74 19.37 -9.54
CA PHE A 85 -1.41 18.75 -9.66
C PHE A 85 -1.04 18.62 -11.13
N ARG A 86 0.17 19.08 -11.49
CA ARG A 86 0.73 18.91 -12.82
C ARG A 86 2.20 18.51 -12.70
N ASP A 87 2.59 17.46 -13.40
CA ASP A 87 3.97 17.04 -13.51
C ASP A 87 4.15 16.14 -14.74
N THR A 88 5.38 15.73 -14.99
CA THR A 88 5.73 14.79 -16.06
C THR A 88 5.52 13.34 -15.63
N VAL A 89 5.15 12.50 -16.59
CA VAL A 89 5.06 11.06 -16.40
C VAL A 89 5.42 10.35 -17.72
N SER A 90 6.15 9.24 -17.62
CA SER A 90 6.57 8.46 -18.79
C SER A 90 5.71 7.23 -19.06
N THR A 91 5.04 6.72 -18.04
CA THR A 91 4.21 5.51 -18.09
C THR A 91 2.98 5.66 -17.23
N THR A 92 1.93 4.89 -17.54
CA THR A 92 0.76 4.78 -16.65
C THR A 92 1.17 4.24 -15.29
N ARG A 93 0.73 4.90 -14.21
CA ARG A 93 0.99 4.46 -12.84
C ARG A 93 -0.06 4.95 -11.86
N LYS A 94 -0.19 4.23 -10.75
CA LYS A 94 -1.07 4.58 -9.63
C LYS A 94 -0.38 5.63 -8.73
N MET A 95 -1.16 6.64 -8.35
CA MET A 95 -0.81 7.65 -7.34
C MET A 95 -1.87 7.65 -6.26
N LEU A 96 -1.55 8.21 -5.11
CA LEU A 96 -2.44 8.29 -3.94
C LEU A 96 -2.71 9.74 -3.59
N ILE A 97 -3.98 10.11 -3.40
CA ILE A 97 -4.36 11.44 -2.93
C ILE A 97 -4.89 11.33 -1.50
N MET A 98 -4.34 12.11 -0.60
CA MET A 98 -4.73 12.15 0.80
C MET A 98 -4.53 13.52 1.42
N SER A 99 -5.06 13.72 2.62
CA SER A 99 -4.84 14.90 3.45
C SER A 99 -4.52 14.52 4.87
N ASP A 100 -3.52 15.19 5.44
CA ASP A 100 -3.12 15.03 6.85
C ASP A 100 -3.90 15.97 7.78
N ASN A 101 -4.82 16.78 7.27
CA ASN A 101 -5.63 17.66 8.10
C ASN A 101 -6.57 16.86 9.02
N ARG A 102 -6.85 17.42 10.21
CA ARG A 102 -7.72 16.79 11.21
C ARG A 102 -9.09 16.45 10.65
N GLY A 103 -9.63 15.31 11.07
CA GLY A 103 -10.92 14.77 10.66
C GLY A 103 -10.93 14.12 9.28
N PHE A 104 -9.80 14.05 8.57
CA PHE A 104 -9.67 13.18 7.41
C PHE A 104 -9.45 11.73 7.85
N PRO A 105 -10.02 10.74 7.14
CA PRO A 105 -9.71 9.35 7.39
C PRO A 105 -8.24 9.06 7.05
N GLY A 106 -7.61 8.14 7.79
CA GLY A 106 -6.25 7.67 7.52
C GLY A 106 -6.18 6.75 6.30
N THR A 107 -6.71 7.21 5.17
CA THR A 107 -6.75 6.50 3.90
C THR A 107 -6.60 7.48 2.74
N TRP A 108 -6.59 6.97 1.53
CA TRP A 108 -6.33 7.70 0.31
C TRP A 108 -7.31 7.36 -0.81
N LEU A 109 -7.37 8.23 -1.83
CA LEU A 109 -7.98 7.99 -3.13
C LEU A 109 -6.89 7.50 -4.08
N GLU A 110 -7.12 6.38 -4.73
CA GLU A 110 -6.25 5.86 -5.78
C GLU A 110 -6.57 6.56 -7.10
N VAL A 111 -5.53 7.13 -7.72
CA VAL A 111 -5.66 7.85 -8.99
C VAL A 111 -4.61 7.35 -9.96
N TRP A 112 -5.05 6.88 -11.11
CA TRP A 112 -4.18 6.42 -12.19
C TRP A 112 -3.85 7.57 -13.13
N ILE A 113 -2.57 7.89 -13.24
CA ILE A 113 -2.06 8.93 -14.14
C ILE A 113 -1.38 8.29 -15.35
N ALA A 114 -1.44 8.99 -16.49
CA ALA A 114 -0.79 8.56 -17.73
C ALA A 114 -0.32 9.78 -18.55
N PRO A 115 0.66 9.59 -19.47
CA PRO A 115 1.14 10.66 -20.33
C PRO A 115 0.02 11.27 -21.19
N GLY A 116 -0.06 12.60 -21.20
CA GLY A 116 -1.06 13.36 -21.96
C GLY A 116 -2.46 13.41 -21.35
N GLU A 117 -2.65 12.86 -20.14
CA GLU A 117 -4.00 12.71 -19.57
C GLU A 117 -4.42 13.89 -18.67
N TYR A 118 -5.69 14.27 -18.81
CA TYR A 118 -6.41 15.17 -17.92
C TYR A 118 -7.34 14.36 -17.02
N ILE A 119 -7.26 14.60 -15.72
CA ILE A 119 -8.00 13.88 -14.70
C ILE A 119 -8.78 14.90 -13.87
N GLU A 120 -10.08 14.73 -13.77
CA GLU A 120 -10.95 15.58 -12.96
C GLU A 120 -11.39 14.82 -11.70
N ILE A 121 -11.27 15.46 -10.54
CA ILE A 121 -11.74 14.91 -9.26
C ILE A 121 -12.85 15.79 -8.73
N LYS A 122 -13.98 15.18 -8.39
CA LYS A 122 -15.12 15.85 -7.75
C LYS A 122 -15.45 15.12 -6.45
N GLY A 123 -15.53 15.89 -5.37
CA GLY A 123 -15.85 15.30 -4.08
C GLY A 123 -16.55 16.29 -3.17
N GLN A 124 -16.99 15.76 -2.04
CA GLN A 124 -17.54 16.56 -0.96
C GLN A 124 -17.09 16.00 0.37
N ASP A 125 -16.97 16.89 1.34
CA ASP A 125 -16.56 16.53 2.69
C ASP A 125 -15.20 15.84 2.71
N LYS A 126 -14.88 15.16 3.81
CA LYS A 126 -13.63 14.42 3.99
C LYS A 126 -13.70 12.95 3.56
N LEU A 127 -14.67 12.60 2.71
CA LEU A 127 -14.95 11.21 2.31
C LEU A 127 -14.06 10.78 1.13
N VAL A 128 -12.76 10.82 1.31
CA VAL A 128 -11.70 10.71 0.28
C VAL A 128 -11.93 9.56 -0.71
N LYS A 129 -12.19 8.34 -0.24
CA LYS A 129 -12.39 7.17 -1.14
C LYS A 129 -13.67 7.24 -1.99
N THR A 130 -14.55 8.18 -1.71
CA THR A 130 -15.81 8.34 -2.43
C THR A 130 -15.82 9.52 -3.39
N TRP A 131 -14.70 10.24 -3.50
CA TRP A 131 -14.58 11.29 -4.51
C TRP A 131 -14.56 10.67 -5.89
N GLU A 132 -15.33 11.26 -6.79
CA GLU A 132 -15.45 10.80 -8.18
C GLU A 132 -14.19 11.20 -8.96
N VAL A 133 -13.61 10.26 -9.68
CA VAL A 133 -12.47 10.49 -10.58
C VAL A 133 -12.94 10.28 -12.03
N VAL A 134 -12.91 11.33 -12.83
CA VAL A 134 -13.25 11.29 -14.25
C VAL A 134 -11.95 11.30 -15.06
N SER A 135 -11.70 10.23 -15.81
CA SER A 135 -10.48 10.03 -16.58
C SER A 135 -10.72 9.08 -17.75
N ASP A 136 -9.95 9.25 -18.83
CA ASP A 136 -9.91 8.31 -19.96
C ASP A 136 -8.92 7.16 -19.73
N VAL A 137 -8.12 7.17 -18.65
CA VAL A 137 -7.19 6.10 -18.29
C VAL A 137 -7.99 4.84 -17.98
N PRO A 138 -7.77 3.72 -18.70
CA PRO A 138 -8.55 2.48 -18.52
C PRO A 138 -8.47 1.93 -17.09
N GLU A 139 -7.31 1.99 -16.47
CA GLU A 139 -7.07 1.56 -15.09
C GLU A 139 -7.92 2.39 -14.11
N GLN A 140 -8.07 3.70 -14.35
CA GLN A 140 -8.93 4.54 -13.52
C GLN A 140 -10.40 4.18 -13.67
N GLN A 141 -10.85 3.88 -14.89
CA GLN A 141 -12.23 3.47 -15.10
C GLN A 141 -12.56 2.15 -14.39
N GLU A 142 -11.60 1.25 -14.31
CA GLU A 142 -11.77 0.02 -13.55
C GLU A 142 -11.75 0.27 -12.05
N GLU A 143 -10.84 1.10 -11.54
CA GLU A 143 -10.82 1.53 -10.13
C GLU A 143 -12.16 2.12 -9.69
N ASN A 144 -12.76 2.95 -10.56
CA ASN A 144 -14.08 3.51 -10.33
C ASN A 144 -15.17 2.42 -10.19
N ARG A 145 -15.09 1.32 -10.96
CA ARG A 145 -16.03 0.20 -10.84
C ARG A 145 -15.88 -0.52 -9.50
N PHE A 146 -14.67 -0.74 -9.02
CA PHE A 146 -14.42 -1.28 -7.67
C PHE A 146 -15.04 -0.39 -6.60
N THR A 147 -14.80 0.90 -6.65
CA THR A 147 -15.40 1.86 -5.70
C THR A 147 -16.92 1.83 -5.75
N ALA A 148 -17.50 1.74 -6.96
CA ALA A 148 -18.95 1.72 -7.15
C ALA A 148 -19.64 0.46 -6.56
N CYS A 149 -18.95 -0.70 -6.51
CA CYS A 149 -19.51 -1.94 -5.96
C CYS A 149 -20.03 -1.79 -4.52
N ALA A 150 -19.41 -0.93 -3.71
CA ALA A 150 -19.69 -0.81 -2.29
C ALA A 150 -19.73 0.65 -1.80
N MET A 151 -20.19 1.58 -2.64
CA MET A 151 -20.17 3.03 -2.36
C MET A 151 -20.85 3.41 -1.04
N ALA A 152 -21.98 2.79 -0.70
CA ALA A 152 -22.68 3.09 0.54
C ALA A 152 -21.87 2.69 1.77
N GLN A 153 -21.27 1.49 1.73
CA GLN A 153 -20.41 0.96 2.78
C GLN A 153 -19.12 1.79 2.89
N GLN A 154 -18.55 2.23 1.76
CA GLN A 154 -17.37 3.11 1.74
C GLN A 154 -17.65 4.43 2.46
N LYS A 155 -18.81 5.07 2.21
CA LYS A 155 -19.18 6.31 2.88
C LYS A 155 -19.29 6.16 4.40
N GLU A 156 -19.88 5.07 4.86
CA GLU A 156 -20.00 4.78 6.28
C GLU A 156 -18.63 4.45 6.91
N LEU A 157 -17.84 3.61 6.24
CA LEU A 157 -16.51 3.23 6.70
C LEU A 157 -15.59 4.44 6.88
N MET A 158 -15.65 5.43 5.97
CA MET A 158 -14.83 6.65 6.06
C MET A 158 -15.05 7.42 7.36
N GLN A 159 -16.26 7.43 7.91
CA GLN A 159 -16.57 8.09 9.19
C GLN A 159 -15.87 7.39 10.36
N TYR A 160 -15.87 6.05 10.37
CA TYR A 160 -15.16 5.29 11.41
C TYR A 160 -13.64 5.45 11.26
N MET A 161 -13.11 5.43 10.06
CA MET A 161 -11.68 5.62 9.82
C MET A 161 -11.21 7.03 10.22
N ALA A 162 -12.01 8.06 9.98
CA ALA A 162 -11.71 9.41 10.43
C ALA A 162 -11.66 9.50 11.97
N ALA A 163 -12.64 8.89 12.65
CA ALA A 163 -12.67 8.86 14.11
C ALA A 163 -11.49 8.05 14.69
N GLU A 164 -11.14 6.92 14.11
CA GLU A 164 -9.97 6.13 14.52
C GLU A 164 -8.68 6.93 14.36
N TYR A 165 -8.50 7.58 13.22
CA TYR A 165 -7.31 8.36 12.92
C TYR A 165 -7.17 9.58 13.84
N ASP A 166 -8.27 10.25 14.19
CA ASP A 166 -8.24 11.34 15.17
C ASP A 166 -7.81 10.87 16.56
N TRP A 167 -8.26 9.68 17.02
CA TRP A 167 -7.79 9.11 18.27
C TRP A 167 -6.30 8.75 18.24
N GLN A 168 -5.80 8.21 17.12
CA GLN A 168 -4.37 7.95 16.95
C GLN A 168 -3.56 9.23 16.98
N ARG A 169 -4.00 10.30 16.31
CA ARG A 169 -3.33 11.60 16.33
C ARG A 169 -3.30 12.23 17.72
N MET A 170 -4.43 12.21 18.42
CA MET A 170 -4.47 12.69 19.82
C MET A 170 -3.46 11.94 20.69
N MET A 171 -3.38 10.62 20.54
CA MET A 171 -2.48 9.78 21.32
C MET A 171 -1.00 10.08 21.02
N PHE A 172 -0.62 10.16 19.76
CA PHE A 172 0.78 10.29 19.37
C PHE A 172 1.28 11.73 19.28
N ILE A 173 0.40 12.71 19.04
CA ILE A 173 0.77 14.10 18.77
C ILE A 173 0.37 15.01 19.94
N ASP A 174 -0.87 14.92 20.42
CA ASP A 174 -1.38 15.83 21.44
C ASP A 174 -1.02 15.35 22.88
N HIS A 175 -0.91 14.03 23.10
CA HIS A 175 -0.59 13.40 24.40
C HIS A 175 0.57 12.39 24.30
N PRO A 176 1.74 12.76 23.74
CA PRO A 176 2.85 11.83 23.54
C PRO A 176 3.39 11.32 24.89
N GLY A 177 3.41 10.00 25.06
CA GLY A 177 3.94 9.35 26.27
C GLY A 177 2.99 9.35 27.48
N ASP A 178 1.78 9.86 27.36
CA ASP A 178 0.74 9.76 28.39
C ASP A 178 0.10 8.36 28.35
N ARG A 179 0.58 7.48 29.22
CA ARG A 179 0.14 6.06 29.27
C ARG A 179 -1.33 5.89 29.65
N GLU A 180 -1.87 6.78 30.47
CA GLU A 180 -3.27 6.73 30.86
C GLU A 180 -4.17 7.09 29.66
N PHE A 181 -3.84 8.19 28.98
CA PHE A 181 -4.53 8.60 27.75
C PHE A 181 -4.38 7.54 26.66
N GLU A 182 -3.18 6.98 26.47
CA GLU A 182 -2.91 5.91 25.51
C GLU A 182 -3.83 4.69 25.73
N SER A 183 -3.98 4.24 26.97
CA SER A 183 -4.89 3.13 27.31
C SER A 183 -6.33 3.44 26.97
N GLN A 184 -6.81 4.66 27.28
CA GLN A 184 -8.16 5.11 26.95
C GLN A 184 -8.37 5.22 25.42
N ALA A 185 -7.39 5.75 24.71
CA ALA A 185 -7.41 5.89 23.25
C ALA A 185 -7.51 4.53 22.56
N TRP A 186 -6.71 3.56 22.96
CA TRP A 186 -6.77 2.20 22.43
C TRP A 186 -8.12 1.54 22.67
N ALA A 187 -8.73 1.72 23.85
CA ALA A 187 -10.07 1.20 24.13
C ALA A 187 -11.14 1.81 23.20
N LYS A 188 -11.00 3.11 22.86
CA LYS A 188 -11.89 3.77 21.89
C LYS A 188 -11.66 3.25 20.46
N ILE A 189 -10.40 3.13 20.05
CA ILE A 189 -10.01 2.59 18.75
C ILE A 189 -10.55 1.17 18.58
N ASP A 190 -10.41 0.31 19.57
CA ASP A 190 -10.95 -1.06 19.53
C ASP A 190 -12.48 -1.08 19.38
N SER A 191 -13.16 -0.15 20.04
CA SER A 191 -14.62 -0.02 19.91
C SER A 191 -15.03 0.42 18.50
N ILE A 192 -14.29 1.37 17.90
CA ILE A 192 -14.50 1.80 16.51
C ILE A 192 -14.23 0.64 15.53
N ARG A 193 -13.12 -0.08 15.71
CA ARG A 193 -12.77 -1.23 14.85
C ARG A 193 -13.78 -2.34 14.86
N LYS A 194 -14.42 -2.61 16.01
CA LYS A 194 -15.53 -3.59 16.10
C LYS A 194 -16.72 -3.21 15.23
N LEU A 195 -16.96 -1.92 15.01
CA LEU A 195 -18.03 -1.42 14.14
C LEU A 195 -17.60 -1.34 12.66
N SER A 196 -16.36 -0.92 12.40
CA SER A 196 -15.86 -0.72 11.04
C SER A 196 -15.45 -2.02 10.34
N MET A 197 -14.98 -3.04 11.07
CA MET A 197 -14.50 -4.29 10.48
C MET A 197 -15.58 -5.05 9.67
N PRO A 198 -16.82 -5.21 10.13
CA PRO A 198 -17.86 -5.84 9.33
C PRO A 198 -18.15 -5.11 8.02
N LEU A 199 -18.10 -3.75 8.02
CA LEU A 199 -18.25 -2.95 6.81
C LEU A 199 -17.10 -3.18 5.84
N GLN A 200 -15.86 -3.19 6.35
CA GLN A 200 -14.70 -3.49 5.52
C GLN A 200 -14.77 -4.88 4.89
N GLN A 201 -15.21 -5.88 5.65
CA GLN A 201 -15.39 -7.24 5.14
C GLN A 201 -16.50 -7.31 4.08
N GLU A 202 -17.59 -6.56 4.27
CA GLU A 202 -18.67 -6.47 3.27
C GLU A 202 -18.18 -5.81 1.97
N ILE A 203 -17.37 -4.75 2.06
CA ILE A 203 -16.75 -4.10 0.90
C ILE A 203 -15.90 -5.12 0.13
N TRP A 204 -14.99 -5.81 0.81
CA TRP A 204 -14.12 -6.80 0.20
C TRP A 204 -14.91 -7.94 -0.46
N LYS A 205 -15.98 -8.40 0.18
CA LYS A 205 -16.86 -9.42 -0.40
C LYS A 205 -17.48 -8.96 -1.72
N LYS A 206 -18.02 -7.73 -1.76
CA LYS A 206 -18.60 -7.15 -2.97
C LYS A 206 -17.56 -6.95 -4.08
N GLU A 207 -16.35 -6.52 -3.72
CA GLU A 207 -15.23 -6.42 -4.67
C GLU A 207 -14.83 -7.79 -5.24
N MET A 208 -14.75 -8.83 -4.41
CA MET A 208 -14.48 -10.20 -4.87
C MET A 208 -15.58 -10.73 -5.78
N GLU A 209 -16.85 -10.48 -5.47
CA GLU A 209 -17.99 -10.83 -6.34
C GLU A 209 -17.88 -10.15 -7.71
N TYR A 210 -17.52 -8.86 -7.75
CA TYR A 210 -17.24 -8.16 -9.01
C TYR A 210 -16.05 -8.79 -9.75
N MET A 211 -14.99 -9.14 -9.04
CA MET A 211 -13.79 -9.75 -9.62
C MET A 211 -14.03 -11.13 -10.25
N GLU A 212 -15.06 -11.84 -9.86
CA GLU A 212 -15.42 -13.13 -10.48
C GLU A 212 -15.74 -13.01 -11.97
N GLU A 213 -16.32 -11.88 -12.38
CA GLU A 213 -16.74 -11.63 -13.77
C GLU A 213 -15.80 -10.67 -14.51
N ALA A 214 -15.10 -9.79 -13.77
CA ALA A 214 -14.21 -8.79 -14.36
C ALA A 214 -12.97 -9.42 -15.03
N PRO A 215 -12.42 -8.80 -16.08
CA PRO A 215 -11.18 -9.28 -16.69
C PRO A 215 -10.00 -9.10 -15.72
N VAL A 216 -9.00 -9.99 -15.81
CA VAL A 216 -7.74 -9.83 -15.10
C VAL A 216 -6.98 -8.65 -15.70
N SER A 217 -6.73 -7.62 -14.91
CA SER A 217 -6.10 -6.36 -15.27
C SER A 217 -5.08 -5.95 -14.20
N PRO A 218 -4.27 -4.90 -14.41
CA PRO A 218 -3.40 -4.36 -13.36
C PRO A 218 -4.16 -3.99 -12.08
N VAL A 219 -5.33 -3.37 -12.18
CA VAL A 219 -6.18 -3.01 -11.02
C VAL A 219 -6.72 -4.25 -10.32
N TRP A 220 -7.18 -5.24 -11.09
CA TRP A 220 -7.64 -6.52 -10.57
C TRP A 220 -6.52 -7.26 -9.82
N MET A 221 -5.31 -7.27 -10.37
CA MET A 221 -4.12 -7.89 -9.75
C MET A 221 -3.74 -7.18 -8.45
N ASP A 222 -3.74 -5.85 -8.45
CA ASP A 222 -3.47 -5.03 -7.25
C ASP A 222 -4.47 -5.34 -6.13
N ARG A 223 -5.75 -5.48 -6.48
CA ARG A 223 -6.81 -5.83 -5.52
C ARG A 223 -6.65 -7.25 -4.98
N LEU A 224 -6.33 -8.22 -5.84
CA LEU A 224 -6.06 -9.59 -5.41
C LEU A 224 -4.82 -9.67 -4.51
N LEU A 225 -3.78 -8.89 -4.79
CA LEU A 225 -2.58 -8.81 -3.95
C LEU A 225 -2.92 -8.32 -2.54
N LEU A 226 -3.77 -7.28 -2.42
CA LEU A 226 -4.27 -6.83 -1.13
C LEU A 226 -4.94 -7.98 -0.37
N PHE A 227 -5.90 -8.67 -0.99
CA PHE A 227 -6.64 -9.76 -0.35
C PHE A 227 -5.74 -10.93 0.04
N ALA A 228 -4.83 -11.33 -0.83
CA ALA A 228 -3.87 -12.40 -0.57
C ALA A 228 -2.95 -12.06 0.61
N SER A 229 -2.44 -10.84 0.69
CA SER A 229 -1.58 -10.39 1.79
C SER A 229 -2.28 -10.43 3.16
N MET A 230 -3.60 -10.29 3.16
CA MET A 230 -4.43 -10.31 4.38
C MET A 230 -4.86 -11.72 4.81
N MET A 231 -4.69 -12.76 3.98
CA MET A 231 -5.12 -14.14 4.29
C MET A 231 -4.54 -14.71 5.59
N LYS A 232 -3.37 -14.24 6.01
CA LYS A 232 -2.75 -14.65 7.29
C LYS A 232 -3.54 -14.18 8.53
N TYR A 233 -4.44 -13.22 8.38
CA TYR A 233 -5.26 -12.67 9.46
C TYR A 233 -6.72 -13.16 9.32
N GLU A 234 -7.03 -14.35 9.81
CA GLU A 234 -8.35 -15.01 9.61
C GLU A 234 -9.53 -14.19 10.10
N THR A 235 -9.39 -13.49 11.21
CA THR A 235 -10.44 -12.64 11.77
C THR A 235 -10.72 -11.38 10.95
N ILE A 236 -9.72 -10.93 10.19
CA ILE A 236 -9.78 -9.75 9.31
C ILE A 236 -10.25 -10.17 7.92
N MET A 237 -9.64 -11.22 7.35
CA MET A 237 -9.92 -11.75 6.01
C MET A 237 -10.49 -13.17 6.10
N PRO A 238 -11.82 -13.32 6.30
CA PRO A 238 -12.46 -14.64 6.41
C PRO A 238 -12.69 -15.32 5.05
N TYR A 239 -12.34 -14.71 3.94
CA TYR A 239 -12.67 -15.13 2.56
C TYR A 239 -11.52 -15.85 1.86
N LYS A 240 -10.84 -16.77 2.57
CA LYS A 240 -9.66 -17.46 2.01
C LYS A 240 -9.97 -18.29 0.76
N GLU A 241 -11.12 -18.94 0.73
CA GLU A 241 -11.50 -19.79 -0.42
C GLU A 241 -11.88 -18.95 -1.63
N GLU A 242 -12.51 -17.80 -1.43
CA GLU A 242 -12.81 -16.82 -2.48
C GLU A 242 -11.51 -16.26 -3.08
N VAL A 243 -10.53 -15.92 -2.25
CA VAL A 243 -9.20 -15.47 -2.72
C VAL A 243 -8.51 -16.56 -3.54
N LYS A 244 -8.54 -17.83 -3.12
CA LYS A 244 -8.00 -18.96 -3.90
C LYS A 244 -8.73 -19.15 -5.24
N LYS A 245 -10.06 -18.98 -5.25
CA LYS A 245 -10.87 -19.04 -6.47
C LYS A 245 -10.48 -17.94 -7.45
N LEU A 246 -10.27 -16.71 -6.97
CA LEU A 246 -9.78 -15.61 -7.79
C LEU A 246 -8.35 -15.87 -8.30
N TYR A 247 -7.45 -16.36 -7.45
CA TYR A 247 -6.11 -16.76 -7.86
C TYR A 247 -6.11 -17.76 -9.02
N ALA A 248 -7.03 -18.72 -9.01
CA ALA A 248 -7.17 -19.72 -10.08
C ALA A 248 -7.56 -19.12 -11.44
N ARG A 249 -8.05 -17.88 -11.49
CA ARG A 249 -8.33 -17.15 -12.73
C ARG A 249 -7.09 -16.53 -13.37
N MET A 250 -6.00 -16.38 -12.62
CA MET A 250 -4.75 -15.84 -13.15
C MET A 250 -4.16 -16.80 -14.19
N SER A 251 -3.71 -16.26 -15.32
CA SER A 251 -2.92 -17.02 -16.30
C SER A 251 -1.53 -17.36 -15.73
N GLU A 252 -0.84 -18.32 -16.36
CA GLU A 252 0.56 -18.61 -15.99
C GLU A 252 1.47 -17.39 -16.23
N ALA A 253 1.17 -16.56 -17.22
CA ALA A 253 1.91 -15.32 -17.46
C ALA A 253 1.71 -14.31 -16.32
N ASP A 254 0.46 -14.14 -15.83
CA ASP A 254 0.17 -13.27 -14.69
C ASP A 254 0.91 -13.72 -13.44
N LYS A 255 0.96 -15.03 -13.17
CA LYS A 255 1.68 -15.60 -12.02
C LYS A 255 3.19 -15.39 -12.06
N GLN A 256 3.78 -15.18 -13.25
CA GLN A 256 5.20 -14.88 -13.40
C GLN A 256 5.56 -13.40 -13.23
N THR A 257 4.58 -12.49 -13.21
CA THR A 257 4.81 -11.08 -12.86
C THR A 257 5.27 -10.94 -11.42
N GLY A 258 5.87 -9.78 -11.07
CA GLY A 258 6.25 -9.52 -9.68
C GLY A 258 5.07 -9.61 -8.71
N ASP A 259 3.93 -9.02 -9.08
CA ASP A 259 2.69 -9.09 -8.28
C ASP A 259 2.14 -10.52 -8.23
N GLY A 260 2.16 -11.24 -9.34
CA GLY A 260 1.71 -12.63 -9.41
C GLY A 260 2.52 -13.59 -8.55
N GLN A 261 3.84 -13.41 -8.49
CA GLN A 261 4.72 -14.18 -7.59
C GLN A 261 4.42 -13.86 -6.13
N GLU A 262 4.17 -12.60 -5.81
CA GLU A 262 3.80 -12.16 -4.46
C GLU A 262 2.44 -12.74 -4.06
N ILE A 263 1.42 -12.64 -4.90
CA ILE A 263 0.11 -13.25 -4.69
C ILE A 263 0.26 -14.76 -4.47
N THR A 264 1.03 -15.44 -5.31
CA THR A 264 1.29 -16.89 -5.20
C THR A 264 1.87 -17.25 -3.84
N ALA A 265 2.85 -16.47 -3.37
CA ALA A 265 3.51 -16.69 -2.09
C ALA A 265 2.57 -16.49 -0.88
N TYR A 266 1.57 -15.61 -0.99
CA TYR A 266 0.57 -15.42 0.06
C TYR A 266 -0.53 -16.48 0.02
N VAL A 267 -0.98 -16.87 -1.17
CA VAL A 267 -2.06 -17.88 -1.34
C VAL A 267 -1.55 -19.28 -1.04
N TYR A 268 -0.31 -19.59 -1.45
CA TYR A 268 0.38 -20.86 -1.24
C TYR A 268 1.77 -20.61 -0.63
N PRO A 269 1.83 -20.25 0.65
CA PRO A 269 3.09 -19.89 1.29
C PRO A 269 4.05 -21.08 1.28
N PRO A 270 5.36 -20.83 1.04
CA PRO A 270 6.37 -21.86 1.14
C PRO A 270 6.50 -22.35 2.59
N ALA A 271 7.17 -23.48 2.76
CA ALA A 271 7.46 -24.00 4.08
C ALA A 271 8.23 -22.96 4.92
N THR A 272 7.78 -22.75 6.15
CA THR A 272 8.45 -21.87 7.12
C THR A 272 9.39 -22.65 8.03
N VAL A 273 10.42 -21.96 8.51
CA VAL A 273 11.41 -22.52 9.45
C VAL A 273 11.48 -21.67 10.72
N GLY A 274 11.91 -22.31 11.80
CA GLY A 274 12.08 -21.71 13.12
C GLY A 274 13.23 -22.33 13.90
N VAL A 275 13.31 -22.00 15.18
CA VAL A 275 14.38 -22.54 16.07
C VAL A 275 14.39 -24.08 16.05
N GLY A 276 15.57 -24.66 15.81
CA GLY A 276 15.78 -26.10 15.69
C GLY A 276 15.73 -26.65 14.27
N ASP A 277 15.13 -25.94 13.33
CA ASP A 277 15.08 -26.33 11.91
C ASP A 277 16.41 -26.01 11.21
N MET A 278 16.65 -26.67 10.09
CA MET A 278 17.73 -26.30 9.19
C MET A 278 17.42 -24.99 8.49
N MET A 279 18.45 -24.18 8.29
CA MET A 279 18.33 -22.93 7.52
C MET A 279 17.81 -23.18 6.11
N VAL A 280 17.04 -22.25 5.60
CA VAL A 280 16.66 -22.15 4.17
C VAL A 280 17.63 -21.20 3.50
N ASP A 281 18.12 -21.60 2.34
CA ASP A 281 18.94 -20.75 1.47
C ASP A 281 18.10 -20.24 0.27
N GLY A 282 18.56 -19.18 -0.35
CA GLY A 282 17.91 -18.58 -1.50
C GLY A 282 18.84 -17.61 -2.23
N ASP A 283 18.42 -17.20 -3.41
CA ASP A 283 19.17 -16.25 -4.22
C ASP A 283 19.11 -14.85 -3.61
N LEU A 284 20.28 -14.35 -3.25
CA LEU A 284 20.52 -13.00 -2.75
C LEU A 284 21.52 -12.30 -3.67
N TYR A 285 21.49 -10.97 -3.70
CA TYR A 285 22.39 -10.18 -4.52
C TYR A 285 23.09 -9.14 -3.66
N ASP A 286 24.39 -9.01 -3.83
CA ASP A 286 25.17 -7.94 -3.18
C ASP A 286 25.07 -6.61 -3.91
N ALA A 287 25.74 -5.59 -3.39
CA ALA A 287 25.72 -4.25 -3.98
C ALA A 287 26.29 -4.18 -5.40
N ASN A 288 27.06 -5.17 -5.82
CA ASN A 288 27.65 -5.30 -7.16
C ASN A 288 26.81 -6.21 -8.09
N ASP A 289 25.58 -6.56 -7.67
CA ASP A 289 24.69 -7.47 -8.38
C ASP A 289 25.22 -8.91 -8.50
N SER A 290 26.19 -9.31 -7.66
CA SER A 290 26.70 -10.67 -7.62
C SER A 290 25.73 -11.56 -6.85
N LEU A 291 25.46 -12.75 -7.40
CA LEU A 291 24.64 -13.77 -6.74
C LEU A 291 25.36 -14.30 -5.51
N ARG A 292 24.66 -14.35 -4.39
CA ARG A 292 25.17 -14.76 -3.10
C ARG A 292 24.19 -15.73 -2.43
N HIS A 293 24.74 -16.57 -1.55
CA HIS A 293 23.98 -17.55 -0.80
C HIS A 293 24.40 -17.55 0.69
N ILE A 294 23.45 -17.74 1.61
CA ILE A 294 23.71 -17.81 3.04
C ILE A 294 24.69 -18.94 3.35
N SER A 295 24.58 -20.05 2.62
CA SER A 295 25.42 -21.24 2.76
C SER A 295 26.91 -21.01 2.52
N GLU A 296 27.32 -19.91 1.92
CA GLU A 296 28.74 -19.54 1.76
C GLU A 296 29.49 -19.43 3.12
N PHE A 297 28.75 -19.16 4.19
CA PHE A 297 29.29 -18.96 5.52
C PHE A 297 29.04 -20.14 6.50
N LYS A 298 28.60 -21.30 6.00
CA LYS A 298 28.50 -22.52 6.82
C LYS A 298 29.78 -22.83 7.52
N GLY A 299 29.69 -23.29 8.76
CA GLY A 299 30.87 -23.57 9.64
C GLY A 299 31.19 -22.44 10.60
N LYS A 300 30.56 -21.26 10.43
CA LYS A 300 30.51 -20.16 11.41
C LYS A 300 29.07 -19.91 11.84
N PHE A 301 28.90 -19.19 12.94
CA PHE A 301 27.59 -18.60 13.22
C PHE A 301 27.21 -17.58 12.12
N ILE A 302 25.96 -17.54 11.76
CA ILE A 302 25.43 -16.56 10.77
C ILE A 302 24.29 -15.83 11.43
N LEU A 303 24.38 -14.50 11.49
CA LEU A 303 23.30 -13.65 11.92
C LEU A 303 22.65 -13.03 10.69
N LEU A 304 21.41 -13.42 10.38
CA LEU A 304 20.60 -12.72 9.40
C LEU A 304 19.91 -11.54 10.07
N ASP A 305 19.96 -10.39 9.41
CA ASP A 305 19.33 -9.14 9.83
C ASP A 305 18.42 -8.65 8.70
N PHE A 306 17.11 -8.84 8.85
CA PHE A 306 16.12 -8.31 7.90
C PHE A 306 15.76 -6.88 8.28
N TRP A 307 15.98 -5.94 7.36
CA TRP A 307 15.88 -4.51 7.61
C TRP A 307 15.40 -3.71 6.41
N SER A 308 15.15 -2.40 6.60
CA SER A 308 14.83 -1.43 5.55
C SER A 308 15.32 -0.04 5.97
N SER A 309 15.71 0.78 5.01
CA SER A 309 16.10 2.18 5.24
C SER A 309 14.97 3.07 5.77
N GLY A 310 13.71 2.67 5.53
CA GLY A 310 12.52 3.33 6.06
C GLY A 310 12.09 2.88 7.46
N CYS A 311 12.81 1.92 8.07
CA CYS A 311 12.51 1.39 9.39
C CYS A 311 13.35 2.11 10.45
N GLY A 312 12.76 2.96 11.27
CA GLY A 312 13.45 3.71 12.32
C GLY A 312 14.30 2.84 13.25
N PRO A 313 13.72 1.83 13.93
CA PRO A 313 14.49 0.92 14.80
C PRO A 313 15.59 0.16 14.08
N CYS A 314 15.44 -0.16 12.78
CA CYS A 314 16.49 -0.79 12.00
C CYS A 314 17.69 0.17 11.81
N VAL A 315 17.42 1.42 11.48
CA VAL A 315 18.46 2.45 11.33
C VAL A 315 19.16 2.73 12.66
N GLU A 316 18.41 2.77 13.76
CA GLU A 316 18.97 2.95 15.11
C GLU A 316 19.88 1.79 15.53
N SER A 317 19.66 0.57 15.02
CA SER A 317 20.47 -0.60 15.35
C SER A 317 21.82 -0.64 14.61
N ILE A 318 22.02 0.13 13.53
CA ILE A 318 23.23 0.06 12.70
C ILE A 318 24.54 0.21 13.51
N PRO A 319 24.71 1.21 14.42
CA PRO A 319 25.96 1.33 15.17
C PRO A 319 26.22 0.16 16.12
N GLU A 320 25.17 -0.47 16.64
CA GLU A 320 25.31 -1.66 17.49
C GLU A 320 25.64 -2.91 16.66
N MET A 321 25.04 -3.02 15.46
CA MET A 321 25.38 -4.07 14.50
C MET A 321 26.84 -4.01 14.08
N GLU A 322 27.40 -2.83 13.84
CA GLU A 322 28.83 -2.64 13.52
C GLU A 322 29.71 -3.14 14.67
N LYS A 323 29.35 -2.85 15.93
CA LYS A 323 30.04 -3.38 17.09
C LYS A 323 29.98 -4.90 17.16
N VAL A 324 28.81 -5.48 16.90
CA VAL A 324 28.62 -6.95 16.88
C VAL A 324 29.49 -7.58 15.78
N MET A 325 29.53 -7.00 14.59
CA MET A 325 30.40 -7.46 13.50
C MET A 325 31.88 -7.46 13.89
N ASP A 326 32.36 -6.40 14.54
CA ASP A 326 33.77 -6.28 14.93
C ASP A 326 34.14 -7.24 16.09
N LEU A 327 33.28 -7.30 17.11
CA LEU A 327 33.52 -8.16 18.29
C LEU A 327 33.55 -9.67 17.98
N TYR A 328 32.70 -10.10 17.01
CA TYR A 328 32.50 -11.51 16.73
C TYR A 328 33.00 -11.96 15.34
N LYS A 329 33.78 -11.16 14.63
CA LYS A 329 34.28 -11.42 13.26
C LYS A 329 34.92 -12.79 13.04
N ASP A 330 35.56 -13.34 14.05
CA ASP A 330 36.21 -14.65 13.95
C ASP A 330 35.24 -15.82 14.11
N LYS A 331 34.12 -15.62 14.81
CA LYS A 331 33.13 -16.64 15.14
C LYS A 331 31.85 -16.55 14.33
N MET A 332 31.47 -15.34 13.92
CA MET A 332 30.17 -15.06 13.32
C MET A 332 30.28 -14.17 12.09
N THR A 333 29.42 -14.40 11.12
CA THR A 333 29.20 -13.54 9.96
C THR A 333 27.81 -12.93 10.05
N VAL A 334 27.70 -11.63 9.82
CA VAL A 334 26.41 -10.95 9.68
C VAL A 334 26.06 -10.81 8.20
N ILE A 335 24.81 -11.09 7.86
CA ILE A 335 24.22 -10.86 6.55
C ILE A 335 22.99 -9.98 6.76
N SER A 336 23.08 -8.70 6.36
CA SER A 336 21.95 -7.77 6.40
C SER A 336 21.18 -7.86 5.09
N ILE A 337 19.92 -8.29 5.15
CA ILE A 337 19.03 -8.51 4.01
C ILE A 337 18.01 -7.37 3.97
N SER A 338 18.13 -6.48 2.98
CA SER A 338 17.25 -5.34 2.85
C SER A 338 15.96 -5.69 2.11
N GLU A 339 14.83 -5.14 2.61
CA GLU A 339 13.51 -5.19 1.94
C GLU A 339 13.28 -4.00 1.00
N ASP A 340 14.23 -3.06 0.89
CA ASP A 340 14.07 -1.88 0.05
C ASP A 340 14.15 -2.21 -1.45
N PRO A 341 13.53 -1.41 -2.31
CA PRO A 341 13.78 -1.43 -3.74
C PRO A 341 15.27 -1.25 -4.04
N LYS A 342 15.77 -1.91 -5.10
CA LYS A 342 17.19 -1.99 -5.46
C LYS A 342 17.90 -0.64 -5.45
N ALA A 343 17.32 0.37 -6.11
CA ALA A 343 17.95 1.68 -6.26
C ALA A 343 18.11 2.38 -4.90
N ARG A 344 17.06 2.38 -4.09
CA ARG A 344 17.06 2.97 -2.74
C ARG A 344 18.07 2.27 -1.83
N TRP A 345 18.04 0.94 -1.79
CA TRP A 345 18.97 0.17 -0.99
C TRP A 345 20.42 0.48 -1.33
N LYS A 346 20.79 0.45 -2.62
CA LYS A 346 22.18 0.75 -3.06
C LYS A 346 22.59 2.18 -2.72
N GLU A 347 21.72 3.15 -2.93
CA GLU A 347 21.99 4.54 -2.58
C GLU A 347 22.17 4.70 -1.06
N TYR A 348 21.30 4.08 -0.26
CA TYR A 348 21.34 4.19 1.19
C TYR A 348 22.63 3.61 1.77
N ILE A 349 23.02 2.36 1.42
CA ILE A 349 24.24 1.74 1.92
C ILE A 349 25.48 2.51 1.49
N LYS A 350 25.52 3.05 0.28
CA LYS A 350 26.60 3.90 -0.21
C LYS A 350 26.69 5.21 0.57
N THR A 351 25.59 5.92 0.75
CA THR A 351 25.54 7.22 1.43
C THR A 351 25.90 7.11 2.91
N LYS A 352 25.49 6.02 3.55
CA LYS A 352 25.78 5.74 4.96
C LYS A 352 27.13 5.03 5.19
N GLY A 353 27.81 4.61 4.13
CA GLY A 353 29.09 3.88 4.23
C GLY A 353 28.93 2.54 4.94
N MET A 354 27.79 1.86 4.79
CA MET A 354 27.52 0.58 5.48
C MET A 354 28.44 -0.51 4.95
N GLY A 355 29.18 -1.14 5.86
CA GLY A 355 30.05 -2.27 5.56
C GLY A 355 29.39 -3.63 5.74
N GLY A 356 30.18 -4.70 5.64
CA GLY A 356 29.73 -6.08 5.80
C GLY A 356 28.97 -6.64 4.61
N ASN A 357 28.21 -7.70 4.82
CA ASN A 357 27.43 -8.36 3.77
C ASN A 357 26.04 -7.70 3.68
N GLN A 358 25.95 -6.68 2.85
CA GLN A 358 24.70 -5.99 2.55
C GLN A 358 24.07 -6.63 1.31
N TRP A 359 23.01 -7.40 1.50
CA TRP A 359 22.36 -8.18 0.43
C TRP A 359 20.88 -7.84 0.29
N ASN A 360 20.29 -8.27 -0.82
CA ASN A 360 18.88 -8.05 -1.13
C ASN A 360 18.36 -9.20 -2.00
N GLU A 361 17.14 -9.67 -1.76
CA GLU A 361 16.50 -10.70 -2.61
C GLU A 361 16.04 -10.13 -3.96
N LEU A 362 15.94 -8.81 -4.10
CA LEU A 362 15.40 -8.10 -5.28
C LEU A 362 13.99 -8.58 -5.64
N ARG A 363 13.21 -9.00 -4.66
CA ARG A 363 11.82 -9.42 -4.80
C ARG A 363 10.89 -8.33 -4.34
N LYS A 364 9.68 -8.30 -4.90
CA LYS A 364 8.60 -7.45 -4.40
C LYS A 364 7.94 -8.14 -3.20
N GLY A 365 7.76 -7.38 -2.11
CA GLY A 365 7.16 -7.88 -0.88
C GLY A 365 8.00 -8.93 -0.14
N ARG A 366 7.40 -9.54 0.86
CA ARG A 366 8.03 -10.60 1.68
C ARG A 366 7.69 -11.98 1.13
N THR A 367 8.24 -12.31 -0.02
CA THR A 367 7.84 -13.50 -0.80
C THR A 367 8.91 -14.60 -0.90
N GLY A 368 10.11 -14.31 -0.42
CA GLY A 368 11.25 -15.24 -0.43
C GLY A 368 11.67 -15.63 0.97
N LEU A 369 12.95 -15.42 1.30
CA LEU A 369 13.54 -15.77 2.60
C LEU A 369 12.82 -15.10 3.78
N ALA A 370 12.35 -13.85 3.61
CA ALA A 370 11.56 -13.19 4.63
C ALA A 370 10.29 -13.97 5.01
N LEU A 371 9.65 -14.64 4.04
CA LEU A 371 8.50 -15.50 4.30
C LEU A 371 8.92 -16.84 4.93
N ASN A 372 9.99 -17.48 4.40
CA ASN A 372 10.53 -18.71 4.97
C ASN A 372 10.90 -18.55 6.45
N TYR A 373 11.56 -17.45 6.80
CA TYR A 373 11.99 -17.13 8.17
C TYR A 373 10.90 -16.41 8.99
N GLN A 374 9.66 -16.38 8.52
CA GLN A 374 8.48 -15.82 9.21
C GLN A 374 8.65 -14.36 9.65
N VAL A 375 9.30 -13.53 8.85
CA VAL A 375 9.48 -12.11 9.11
C VAL A 375 8.13 -11.39 9.10
N ARG A 376 7.58 -11.07 10.27
CA ARG A 376 6.30 -10.35 10.44
C ARG A 376 6.49 -8.85 10.57
N GLY A 377 7.65 -8.43 11.08
CA GLY A 377 8.05 -7.04 11.28
C GLY A 377 9.57 -6.97 11.29
N ILE A 378 10.13 -5.80 11.04
CA ILE A 378 11.57 -5.53 11.03
C ILE A 378 11.94 -4.46 12.09
N PRO A 379 13.19 -4.48 12.64
CA PRO A 379 14.24 -5.47 12.38
C PRO A 379 13.86 -6.87 12.87
N HIS A 380 14.28 -7.88 12.12
CA HIS A 380 14.08 -9.28 12.47
C HIS A 380 15.41 -10.02 12.31
N TYR A 381 15.76 -10.79 13.33
CA TYR A 381 17.05 -11.43 13.42
C TYR A 381 16.91 -12.95 13.51
N VAL A 382 17.77 -13.67 12.78
CA VAL A 382 17.86 -15.14 12.81
C VAL A 382 19.32 -15.53 13.04
N LEU A 383 19.60 -16.18 14.13
CA LEU A 383 20.92 -16.71 14.42
C LEU A 383 21.01 -18.19 14.01
N ILE A 384 21.92 -18.49 13.10
CA ILE A 384 22.17 -19.82 12.57
C ILE A 384 23.48 -20.33 13.15
N ALA A 385 23.46 -21.54 13.71
CA ALA A 385 24.65 -22.22 14.24
C ALA A 385 25.57 -22.73 13.11
N PRO A 386 26.85 -23.08 13.41
CA PRO A 386 27.79 -23.56 12.40
C PRO A 386 27.34 -24.81 11.64
N ASP A 387 26.47 -25.63 12.21
CA ASP A 387 25.88 -26.81 11.58
C ASP A 387 24.71 -26.49 10.61
N GLY A 388 24.30 -25.22 10.55
CA GLY A 388 23.21 -24.76 9.72
C GLY A 388 21.83 -24.78 10.40
N LYS A 389 21.74 -25.15 11.67
CA LYS A 389 20.47 -25.09 12.41
C LYS A 389 20.19 -23.68 12.92
N ILE A 390 18.96 -23.29 12.90
CA ILE A 390 18.49 -22.04 13.49
C ILE A 390 18.55 -22.18 15.01
N GLN A 391 19.39 -21.36 15.67
CA GLN A 391 19.60 -21.40 17.10
C GLN A 391 18.66 -20.44 17.83
N ASP A 392 18.40 -19.25 17.27
CA ASP A 392 17.55 -18.24 17.90
C ASP A 392 16.90 -17.34 16.85
N VAL A 393 15.73 -16.78 17.18
CA VAL A 393 14.97 -15.83 16.35
C VAL A 393 14.35 -14.77 17.25
N TRP A 394 14.54 -13.49 16.90
CA TRP A 394 13.90 -12.39 17.62
C TRP A 394 13.62 -11.21 16.70
N SER A 395 12.75 -10.29 17.13
CA SER A 395 12.37 -9.10 16.38
C SER A 395 12.41 -7.86 17.28
N GLY A 396 12.56 -6.70 16.63
CA GLY A 396 12.61 -5.41 17.30
C GLY A 396 14.01 -5.06 17.79
N TYR A 397 14.18 -3.78 18.10
CA TYR A 397 15.43 -3.22 18.59
C TYR A 397 15.18 -2.23 19.73
N GLY A 398 16.04 -2.28 20.73
CA GLY A 398 16.24 -1.27 21.76
C GLY A 398 17.72 -1.23 22.08
N ALA A 399 18.24 -0.11 22.52
CA ALA A 399 19.66 0.07 22.80
C ALA A 399 20.23 -1.05 23.71
N GLY A 400 21.27 -1.73 23.26
CA GLY A 400 21.89 -2.87 23.94
C GLY A 400 21.21 -4.23 23.72
N SER A 401 20.03 -4.28 23.12
CA SER A 401 19.26 -5.52 22.97
C SER A 401 19.91 -6.50 21.97
N LEU A 402 20.46 -5.98 20.88
CA LEU A 402 21.09 -6.78 19.84
C LEU A 402 22.36 -7.46 20.36
N LEU A 403 23.26 -6.69 20.95
CA LEU A 403 24.48 -7.19 21.52
C LEU A 403 24.21 -8.20 22.66
N GLY A 404 23.29 -7.87 23.56
CA GLY A 404 22.90 -8.76 24.65
C GLY A 404 22.33 -10.09 24.17
N GLN A 405 21.52 -10.10 23.09
CA GLN A 405 20.98 -11.34 22.52
C GLN A 405 22.08 -12.17 21.84
N VAL A 406 23.00 -11.53 21.12
CA VAL A 406 24.14 -12.22 20.52
C VAL A 406 25.07 -12.83 21.61
N GLU A 407 25.42 -12.06 22.64
CA GLU A 407 26.26 -12.54 23.77
C GLU A 407 25.64 -13.74 24.48
N LYS A 408 24.33 -13.72 24.70
CA LYS A 408 23.62 -14.85 25.34
C LYS A 408 23.75 -16.14 24.53
N ASN A 409 23.78 -16.05 23.22
CA ASN A 409 23.75 -17.18 22.30
C ASN A 409 25.14 -17.70 21.93
N LEU A 410 26.20 -16.90 22.05
CA LEU A 410 27.58 -17.26 21.70
C LEU A 410 28.45 -17.65 22.89
N LYS A 411 27.90 -17.67 24.11
CA LYS A 411 28.50 -18.20 25.30
C LYS A 411 28.44 -19.71 25.28
#